data_59fb39e7f97928041a9c3b73009a1cc2
#
_entry.id   59fb39e7f97928041a9c3b73009a1cc2
#
_cell.length_a   1.000
_cell.length_b   1.000
_cell.length_c   1.000
_cell.angle_alpha   90.00
_cell.angle_beta   90.00
_cell.angle_gamma   90.00
#
_symmetry.space_group_name_H-M   'P 1'
#
loop_
_entity.id
_entity.type
_entity.pdbx_description
1 polymer ?
#
loop_
_entity_poly.entity_id
_entity_poly.type
_entity_poly.pdbx_seq_one_letter_code
_entity_poly.pdbx_strand_id
1 'polypeptide(L)'
;MTAITVCIKGESIRGFRAKGHSGYAESGSDIVCAAVSALTQTAYLGLEKYLEQAPEITQKDGELRLFLPEGLSPEDEEKAQLILGTMLSGLSSIEEKYSDYLKIIKKEV
;
A
#
# COMPACT_ATOMS: atom_id res chain seq x y z
N MET A 1 8.33 12.14 6.99
CA MET A 1 6.96 11.93 6.44
C MET A 1 6.94 10.64 5.63
N THR A 2 5.87 9.89 5.76
CA THR A 2 5.63 8.70 4.95
C THR A 2 4.72 9.06 3.78
N ALA A 3 5.06 8.63 2.60
CA ALA A 3 4.28 8.88 1.39
C ALA A 3 3.87 7.57 0.74
N ILE A 4 2.59 7.46 0.42
CA ILE A 4 2.04 6.32 -0.29
C ILE A 4 1.54 6.80 -1.64
N THR A 5 2.07 6.23 -2.71
CA THR A 5 1.56 6.47 -4.05
C THR A 5 0.75 5.25 -4.48
N VAL A 6 -0.54 5.46 -4.69
CA VAL A 6 -1.44 4.39 -5.13
C VAL A 6 -1.61 4.51 -6.63
N CYS A 7 -1.25 3.47 -7.35
CA CYS A 7 -1.34 3.44 -8.81
C CYS A 7 -2.67 2.85 -9.24
N ILE A 8 -3.44 3.63 -9.98
CA ILE A 8 -4.82 3.32 -10.34
C ILE A 8 -4.97 3.30 -11.85
N LYS A 9 -5.74 2.34 -12.35
CA LYS A 9 -6.15 2.29 -13.74
C LYS A 9 -7.67 2.22 -13.77
N GLY A 10 -8.31 3.32 -14.14
CA GLY A 10 -9.75 3.44 -14.00
C GLY A 10 -10.15 3.39 -12.52
N GLU A 11 -10.95 2.43 -12.13
CA GLU A 11 -11.35 2.22 -10.74
C GLU A 11 -10.51 1.14 -10.04
N SER A 12 -9.58 0.54 -10.77
CA SER A 12 -8.80 -0.60 -10.29
C SER A 12 -7.48 -0.13 -9.70
N ILE A 13 -7.18 -0.59 -8.48
CA ILE A 13 -5.88 -0.36 -7.87
C ILE A 13 -4.91 -1.39 -8.45
N ARG A 14 -3.85 -0.93 -9.11
CA ARG A 14 -2.88 -1.82 -9.73
C ARG A 14 -1.66 -2.07 -8.86
N GLY A 15 -1.39 -1.19 -7.92
CA GLY A 15 -0.25 -1.32 -7.04
C GLY A 15 -0.03 -0.08 -6.21
N PHE A 16 1.05 -0.08 -5.45
CA PHE A 16 1.39 1.08 -4.63
C PHE A 16 2.89 1.13 -4.36
N ARG A 17 3.34 2.31 -3.98
CA ARG A 17 4.69 2.53 -3.46
C ARG A 17 4.57 3.22 -2.12
N ALA A 18 5.19 2.62 -1.11
CA ALA A 18 5.22 3.18 0.23
C ALA A 18 6.67 3.58 0.54
N LYS A 19 6.88 4.86 0.76
CA LYS A 19 8.20 5.38 1.08
C LYS A 19 8.14 6.06 2.43
N GLY A 20 8.91 5.56 3.40
CA GLY A 20 8.97 6.11 4.72
C GLY A 20 10.35 6.64 5.04
N HIS A 21 10.39 7.58 5.96
CA HIS A 21 11.65 8.02 6.54
C HIS A 21 11.93 7.22 7.79
N SER A 22 12.99 6.45 7.74
CA SER A 22 13.58 5.86 8.93
C SER A 22 14.59 6.86 9.44
N GLY A 23 14.69 7.08 10.71
CA GLY A 23 15.70 7.95 11.27
C GLY A 23 15.11 8.78 12.38
N TYR A 24 15.51 10.01 12.49
CA TYR A 24 15.13 10.88 13.61
C TYR A 24 13.67 11.28 13.51
N ALA A 25 12.80 10.30 13.59
CA ALA A 25 11.39 10.56 13.52
C ALA A 25 10.91 11.06 14.87
N GLU A 26 10.09 12.09 14.83
CA GLU A 26 9.29 12.46 15.99
C GLU A 26 8.39 11.28 16.32
N SER A 27 7.98 11.14 17.57
CA SER A 27 7.19 10.01 18.04
C SER A 27 5.94 9.76 17.18
N GLY A 28 5.29 10.83 16.70
CA GLY A 28 4.13 10.71 15.83
C GLY A 28 4.47 10.07 14.48
N SER A 29 5.65 10.41 13.94
CA SER A 29 6.13 9.84 12.68
C SER A 29 6.45 8.36 12.83
N ASP A 30 7.03 7.94 13.95
CA ASP A 30 7.34 6.53 14.22
C ASP A 30 6.06 5.68 14.30
N ILE A 31 5.05 6.19 14.97
CA ILE A 31 3.77 5.50 15.09
C ILE A 31 3.13 5.34 13.72
N VAL A 32 3.18 6.38 12.90
CA VAL A 32 2.61 6.34 11.56
C VAL A 32 3.38 5.37 10.68
N CYS A 33 4.71 5.39 10.73
CA CYS A 33 5.52 4.44 9.95
C CYS A 33 5.20 3.00 10.32
N ALA A 34 5.05 2.70 11.61
CA ALA A 34 4.71 1.36 12.07
C ALA A 34 3.32 0.94 11.58
N ALA A 35 2.35 1.84 11.66
CA ALA A 35 0.99 1.56 11.21
C ALA A 35 0.94 1.33 9.69
N VAL A 36 1.62 2.15 8.93
CA VAL A 36 1.69 2.00 7.47
C VAL A 36 2.36 0.68 7.10
N SER A 37 3.46 0.34 7.77
CA SER A 37 4.13 -0.94 7.54
C SER A 37 3.21 -2.12 7.82
N ALA A 38 2.46 -2.07 8.92
CA ALA A 38 1.54 -3.14 9.27
C ALA A 38 0.47 -3.31 8.20
N LEU A 39 -0.13 -2.23 7.73
CA LEU A 39 -1.18 -2.29 6.72
C LEU A 39 -0.67 -2.75 5.36
N THR A 40 0.46 -2.22 4.91
CA THR A 40 1.00 -2.57 3.60
C THR A 40 1.51 -4.01 3.55
N GLN A 41 2.19 -4.45 4.60
CA GLN A 41 2.67 -5.82 4.67
C GLN A 41 1.54 -6.82 4.84
N THR A 42 0.50 -6.47 5.59
CA THR A 42 -0.68 -7.31 5.72
C THR A 42 -1.37 -7.47 4.36
N ALA A 43 -1.48 -6.39 3.60
CA ALA A 43 -2.04 -6.46 2.25
C ALA A 43 -1.21 -7.39 1.36
N TYR A 44 0.10 -7.26 1.40
CA TYR A 44 0.98 -8.16 0.66
C TYR A 44 0.77 -9.62 1.04
N LEU A 45 0.73 -9.90 2.34
CA LEU A 45 0.52 -11.27 2.82
C LEU A 45 -0.84 -11.81 2.37
N GLY A 46 -1.87 -10.98 2.38
CA GLY A 46 -3.19 -11.37 1.89
C GLY A 46 -3.18 -11.69 0.41
N LEU A 47 -2.54 -10.85 -0.39
CA LEU A 47 -2.43 -11.10 -1.83
C LEU A 47 -1.66 -12.39 -2.10
N GLU A 48 -0.56 -12.61 -1.39
CA GLU A 48 0.23 -13.82 -1.55
C GLU A 48 -0.58 -15.07 -1.18
N LYS A 49 -1.40 -14.96 -0.14
CA LYS A 49 -2.19 -16.08 0.35
C LYS A 49 -3.36 -16.44 -0.54
N TYR A 50 -4.07 -15.45 -1.08
CA TYR A 50 -5.35 -15.67 -1.75
C TYR A 50 -5.30 -15.65 -3.27
N LEU A 51 -4.29 -15.06 -3.87
CA LEU A 51 -4.16 -15.03 -5.32
C LEU A 51 -3.35 -16.23 -5.80
N GLU A 52 -3.72 -16.75 -6.97
CA GLU A 52 -2.94 -17.82 -7.61
C GLU A 52 -1.58 -17.30 -8.09
N GLN A 53 -1.55 -16.06 -8.57
CA GLN A 53 -0.30 -15.41 -8.97
C GLN A 53 0.08 -14.37 -7.94
N ALA A 54 1.24 -14.53 -7.34
CA ALA A 54 1.75 -13.59 -6.35
C ALA A 54 2.01 -12.21 -6.99
N PRO A 55 1.78 -11.13 -6.24
CA PRO A 55 2.15 -9.80 -6.72
C PRO A 55 3.67 -9.66 -6.81
N GLU A 56 4.11 -8.75 -7.66
CA GLU A 56 5.50 -8.36 -7.69
C GLU A 56 5.77 -7.42 -6.52
N ILE A 57 6.78 -7.74 -5.73
CA ILE A 57 7.13 -6.93 -4.57
C ILE A 57 8.63 -6.65 -4.59
N THR A 58 8.97 -5.40 -4.30
CA THR A 58 10.34 -4.97 -4.16
C THR A 58 10.44 -4.12 -2.90
N GLN A 59 11.42 -4.42 -2.07
CA GLN A 59 11.67 -3.63 -0.87
C GLN A 59 13.14 -3.24 -0.88
N LYS A 60 13.39 -1.95 -1.02
CA LYS A 60 14.74 -1.43 -1.17
C LYS A 60 14.80 0.03 -0.75
N ASP A 61 15.84 0.41 -0.03
CA ASP A 61 16.11 1.81 0.33
C ASP A 61 14.93 2.51 1.02
N GLY A 62 14.23 1.80 1.90
CA GLY A 62 13.11 2.37 2.62
C GLY A 62 11.84 2.52 1.78
N GLU A 63 11.81 1.93 0.61
CA GLU A 63 10.63 1.95 -0.25
C GLU A 63 10.12 0.53 -0.50
N LEU A 64 8.83 0.34 -0.29
CA LEU A 64 8.14 -0.89 -0.62
C LEU A 64 7.30 -0.64 -1.86
N ARG A 65 7.53 -1.43 -2.90
CA ARG A 65 6.74 -1.40 -4.13
C ARG A 65 6.02 -2.71 -4.30
N LEU A 66 4.74 -2.63 -4.57
CA LEU A 66 3.93 -3.80 -4.84
C LEU A 66 3.05 -3.53 -6.05
N PHE A 67 3.10 -4.45 -7.03
CA PHE A 67 2.26 -4.34 -8.22
C PHE A 67 1.63 -5.68 -8.53
N LEU A 68 0.35 -5.64 -8.94
CA LEU A 68 -0.37 -6.82 -9.36
C LEU A 68 0.18 -7.30 -10.71
N PRO A 69 0.27 -8.62 -10.91
CA PRO A 69 0.63 -9.14 -12.23
C PRO A 69 -0.47 -8.84 -13.23
N GLU A 70 -0.10 -8.80 -14.49
CA GLU A 70 -1.07 -8.69 -15.58
C GLU A 70 -1.76 -10.03 -15.78
N GLY A 71 -2.98 -10.00 -16.29
CA GLY A 71 -3.70 -11.21 -16.65
C GLY A 71 -4.27 -12.01 -15.50
N LEU A 72 -4.55 -11.35 -14.37
CA LEU A 72 -5.25 -12.02 -13.28
C LEU A 72 -6.63 -12.48 -13.73
N SER A 73 -7.06 -13.64 -13.21
CA SER A 73 -8.43 -14.09 -13.43
C SER A 73 -9.43 -13.09 -12.84
N PRO A 74 -10.69 -13.07 -13.32
CA PRO A 74 -11.69 -12.21 -12.71
C PRO A 74 -11.86 -12.43 -11.20
N GLU A 75 -11.72 -13.68 -10.74
CA GLU A 75 -11.83 -14.00 -9.32
C GLU A 75 -10.66 -13.40 -8.53
N ASP A 76 -9.45 -13.55 -9.05
CA ASP A 76 -8.27 -13.00 -8.39
C ASP A 76 -8.26 -11.47 -8.45
N GLU A 77 -8.72 -10.89 -9.54
CA GLU A 77 -8.87 -9.44 -9.65
C GLU A 77 -9.80 -8.90 -8.58
N GLU A 78 -10.93 -9.55 -8.35
CA GLU A 78 -11.88 -9.14 -7.32
C GLU A 78 -11.26 -9.23 -5.93
N LYS A 79 -10.57 -10.34 -5.63
CA LYS A 79 -9.88 -10.50 -4.35
C LYS A 79 -8.83 -9.42 -4.15
N ALA A 80 -8.05 -9.15 -5.17
CA ALA A 80 -7.00 -8.14 -5.10
C ALA A 80 -7.59 -6.75 -4.81
N GLN A 81 -8.70 -6.40 -5.46
CA GLN A 81 -9.32 -5.10 -5.23
C GLN A 81 -9.91 -4.98 -3.82
N LEU A 82 -10.46 -6.05 -3.28
CA LEU A 82 -10.93 -6.06 -1.90
C LEU A 82 -9.78 -5.87 -0.91
N ILE A 83 -8.68 -6.56 -1.11
CA ILE A 83 -7.53 -6.48 -0.22
C ILE A 83 -6.87 -5.09 -0.30
N LEU A 84 -6.59 -4.62 -1.51
CA LEU A 84 -5.95 -3.32 -1.70
C LEU A 84 -6.87 -2.17 -1.31
N GLY A 85 -8.16 -2.28 -1.59
CA GLY A 85 -9.14 -1.29 -1.19
C GLY A 85 -9.28 -1.18 0.32
N THR A 86 -9.24 -2.31 1.02
CA THR A 86 -9.27 -2.33 2.49
C THR A 86 -8.02 -1.67 3.06
N MET A 87 -6.86 -1.99 2.49
CA MET A 87 -5.61 -1.34 2.87
C MET A 87 -5.70 0.18 2.69
N LEU A 88 -6.18 0.61 1.54
CA LEU A 88 -6.31 2.05 1.24
C LEU A 88 -7.27 2.74 2.21
N SER A 89 -8.36 2.10 2.58
CA SER A 89 -9.31 2.64 3.55
C SER A 89 -8.62 2.85 4.90
N GLY A 90 -7.82 1.88 5.34
CA GLY A 90 -7.06 2.00 6.58
C GLY A 90 -6.03 3.12 6.52
N LEU A 91 -5.30 3.21 5.43
CA LEU A 91 -4.31 4.27 5.23
C LEU A 91 -4.96 5.64 5.20
N SER A 92 -6.11 5.77 4.54
CA SER A 92 -6.84 7.04 4.48
C SER A 92 -7.33 7.48 5.85
N SER A 93 -7.74 6.53 6.70
CA SER A 93 -8.14 6.83 8.08
C SER A 93 -6.96 7.36 8.89
N ILE A 94 -5.77 6.80 8.68
CA ILE A 94 -4.56 7.29 9.34
C ILE A 94 -4.20 8.68 8.84
N GLU A 95 -4.24 8.90 7.53
CA GLU A 95 -3.93 10.20 6.95
C GLU A 95 -4.82 11.30 7.52
N GLU A 96 -6.09 11.01 7.71
CA GLU A 96 -7.04 11.97 8.27
C GLU A 96 -6.61 12.47 9.64
N LYS A 97 -6.07 11.60 10.49
CA LYS A 97 -5.64 11.94 11.84
C LYS A 97 -4.20 12.42 11.91
N TYR A 98 -3.37 11.97 11.00
CA TYR A 98 -1.93 12.20 11.03
C TYR A 98 -1.42 12.79 9.72
N SER A 99 -2.14 13.78 9.20
CA SER A 99 -1.84 14.39 7.90
C SER A 99 -0.44 15.02 7.82
N ASP A 100 0.15 15.38 8.97
CA ASP A 100 1.51 15.92 9.00
C ASP A 100 2.56 14.84 8.79
N TYR A 101 2.19 13.57 8.91
CA TYR A 101 3.14 12.45 8.88
C TYR A 101 2.88 11.46 7.76
N LEU A 102 1.70 11.49 7.15
CA LEU A 102 1.32 10.58 6.08
C LEU A 102 0.63 11.32 4.95
N LYS A 103 1.08 11.08 3.73
CA LYS A 103 0.44 11.62 2.55
C LYS A 103 0.15 10.50 1.56
N ILE A 104 -1.09 10.46 1.09
CA ILE A 104 -1.52 9.50 0.09
C ILE A 104 -1.71 10.24 -1.22
N ILE A 105 -1.09 9.72 -2.28
CA ILE A 105 -1.15 10.29 -3.61
C ILE A 105 -1.72 9.23 -4.54
N LYS A 106 -2.73 9.59 -5.31
CA LYS A 106 -3.28 8.70 -6.32
C LYS A 106 -2.70 9.06 -7.67
N LYS A 107 -2.20 8.08 -8.37
CA LYS A 107 -1.58 8.27 -9.69
C LYS A 107 -2.24 7.36 -10.71
N GLU A 108 -2.76 7.96 -11.77
CA GLU A 108 -3.30 7.20 -12.89
C GLU A 108 -2.18 6.61 -13.71
N VAL A 109 -2.28 5.35 -14.04
CA VAL A 109 -1.25 4.66 -14.84
C VAL A 109 -1.79 4.11 -16.16
#